data_a4b170bbdc525d2b6928789e5afd637d
#
_entry.id   a4b170bbdc525d2b6928789e5afd637d
#
_cell.length_a   1.000
_cell.length_b   1.000
_cell.length_c   1.000
_cell.angle_alpha   90.00
_cell.angle_beta   90.00
_cell.angle_gamma   90.00
#
_symmetry.space_group_name_H-M   'P 1'
#
loop_
_entity.id
_entity.type
_entity.pdbx_description
1 polymer ?
#
loop_
_entity_poly.entity_id
_entity_poly.type
_entity_poly.pdbx_seq_one_letter_code
_entity_poly.pdbx_strand_id
1 'polypeptide(L)'
;FLGDTRPGAYGRAVDRLLSSPRYGERWARHWMDIWRYSDPSGFQKEIRDSRKHIWRWRDWIIDSLNADKGYDRMLTEMLAADEAAPADTAALRATGFLARNWYKFSRNVWLDNIVEHSSKAFLGLTMNCARCHSHKYDPISHKDYYQLRAVFETHNLRDDPLGQTDSSAIMVRAFDSEAATPTYLFINGDVNQPDKDIPIQPAVPRILGGKLKIETVKLPPSAYYPALQPATQEKALAATDKEIKKAHSAIQPAEGNLEKAKLTLSKFTPAPTGKKVTDSNSKPSPPQP
;
A
#
# COMPACT_ATOMS: atom_id res chain seq x y z
N PHE A 1 -16.66 -7.66 -41.18
CA PHE A 1 -17.43 -6.44 -41.57
C PHE A 1 -17.68 -6.40 -43.07
N LEU A 2 -16.62 -6.45 -43.91
CA LEU A 2 -16.81 -6.34 -45.39
C LEU A 2 -17.68 -7.42 -45.99
N GLY A 3 -17.74 -8.63 -45.41
CA GLY A 3 -18.60 -9.72 -45.86
C GLY A 3 -20.01 -9.73 -45.25
N ASP A 4 -20.35 -8.80 -44.34
CA ASP A 4 -21.69 -8.69 -43.71
C ASP A 4 -22.56 -7.74 -44.48
N THR A 5 -23.40 -8.25 -45.37
CA THR A 5 -24.30 -7.49 -46.25
C THR A 5 -25.63 -7.10 -45.58
N ARG A 6 -25.89 -7.55 -44.34
CA ARG A 6 -27.14 -7.28 -43.62
C ARG A 6 -27.23 -5.80 -43.17
N PRO A 7 -28.44 -5.22 -43.08
CA PRO A 7 -28.62 -3.88 -42.51
C PRO A 7 -27.98 -3.77 -41.12
N GLY A 8 -27.33 -2.65 -40.83
CA GLY A 8 -26.67 -2.43 -39.53
C GLY A 8 -25.33 -3.14 -39.35
N ALA A 9 -24.66 -3.63 -40.40
CA ALA A 9 -23.37 -4.31 -40.34
C ALA A 9 -22.29 -3.46 -39.63
N TYR A 10 -22.28 -2.15 -39.85
CA TYR A 10 -21.35 -1.23 -39.18
C TYR A 10 -21.60 -1.19 -37.67
N GLY A 11 -22.87 -1.02 -37.24
CA GLY A 11 -23.22 -1.02 -35.81
C GLY A 11 -22.79 -2.31 -35.12
N ARG A 12 -23.07 -3.48 -35.71
CA ARG A 12 -22.61 -4.75 -35.14
C ARG A 12 -21.08 -4.85 -35.06
N ALA A 13 -20.36 -4.28 -36.00
CA ALA A 13 -18.89 -4.26 -35.92
C ALA A 13 -18.39 -3.37 -34.76
N VAL A 14 -19.02 -2.19 -34.57
CA VAL A 14 -18.72 -1.29 -33.45
C VAL A 14 -19.04 -1.97 -32.11
N ASP A 15 -20.24 -2.55 -31.95
CA ASP A 15 -20.67 -3.22 -30.73
C ASP A 15 -19.72 -4.37 -30.36
N ARG A 16 -19.31 -5.15 -31.35
CA ARG A 16 -18.34 -6.23 -31.16
C ARG A 16 -16.97 -5.73 -30.68
N LEU A 17 -16.51 -4.58 -31.19
CA LEU A 17 -15.25 -3.99 -30.80
C LEU A 17 -15.33 -3.38 -29.38
N LEU A 18 -16.43 -2.69 -29.07
CA LEU A 18 -16.65 -2.09 -27.75
C LEU A 18 -16.83 -3.13 -26.65
N SER A 19 -17.48 -4.28 -26.97
CA SER A 19 -17.64 -5.39 -26.01
C SER A 19 -16.41 -6.30 -25.89
N SER A 20 -15.35 -6.05 -26.66
CA SER A 20 -14.12 -6.83 -26.58
C SER A 20 -13.28 -6.42 -25.37
N PRO A 21 -12.73 -7.35 -24.56
CA PRO A 21 -11.81 -7.01 -23.47
C PRO A 21 -10.55 -6.28 -23.97
N ARG A 22 -10.22 -6.38 -25.26
CA ARG A 22 -9.14 -5.61 -25.90
C ARG A 22 -9.40 -4.12 -25.97
N TYR A 23 -10.65 -3.69 -25.79
CA TYR A 23 -11.00 -2.26 -25.69
C TYR A 23 -10.28 -1.62 -24.50
N GLY A 24 -10.41 -2.19 -23.30
CA GLY A 24 -9.73 -1.69 -22.11
C GLY A 24 -8.21 -1.72 -22.25
N GLU A 25 -7.63 -2.79 -22.79
CA GLU A 25 -6.17 -2.89 -23.03
C GLU A 25 -5.67 -1.76 -23.94
N ARG A 26 -6.43 -1.48 -25.03
CA ARG A 26 -6.08 -0.43 -26.00
C ARG A 26 -6.18 0.97 -25.41
N TRP A 27 -7.28 1.25 -24.71
CA TRP A 27 -7.52 2.58 -24.15
C TRP A 27 -6.74 2.85 -22.87
N ALA A 28 -6.50 1.82 -22.05
CA ALA A 28 -5.68 1.95 -20.85
C ALA A 28 -4.29 2.52 -21.15
N ARG A 29 -3.69 2.20 -22.29
CA ARG A 29 -2.41 2.76 -22.71
C ARG A 29 -2.42 4.30 -22.74
N HIS A 30 -3.48 4.88 -23.31
CA HIS A 30 -3.59 6.34 -23.41
C HIS A 30 -3.76 6.99 -22.03
N TRP A 31 -4.57 6.37 -21.15
CA TRP A 31 -4.72 6.83 -19.78
C TRP A 31 -3.44 6.65 -18.96
N MET A 32 -2.72 5.55 -19.14
CA MET A 32 -1.43 5.33 -18.48
C MET A 32 -0.39 6.38 -18.86
N ASP A 33 -0.38 6.86 -20.10
CA ASP A 33 0.49 7.97 -20.53
C ASP A 33 0.12 9.27 -19.79
N ILE A 34 -1.18 9.58 -19.66
CA ILE A 34 -1.66 10.77 -18.94
C ILE A 34 -1.36 10.67 -17.44
N TRP A 35 -1.63 9.51 -16.85
CA TRP A 35 -1.44 9.25 -15.42
C TRP A 35 -0.01 8.85 -15.05
N ARG A 36 0.88 8.85 -16.04
CA ARG A 36 2.33 8.62 -15.87
C ARG A 36 2.63 7.27 -15.24
N TYR A 37 1.93 6.23 -15.67
CA TYR A 37 2.25 4.86 -15.30
C TYR A 37 3.68 4.53 -15.74
N SER A 38 4.42 3.90 -14.84
CA SER A 38 5.74 3.35 -15.12
C SER A 38 5.90 2.05 -14.33
N ASP A 39 6.39 1.01 -14.98
CA ASP A 39 6.73 -0.26 -14.35
C ASP A 39 8.26 -0.43 -14.43
N PRO A 40 9.01 0.01 -13.40
CA PRO A 40 10.47 -0.09 -13.37
C PRO A 40 10.95 -1.45 -12.88
N SER A 41 10.09 -2.47 -12.88
CA SER A 41 10.47 -3.81 -12.48
C SER A 41 11.64 -4.32 -13.34
N GLY A 42 12.77 -4.57 -12.71
CA GLY A 42 13.98 -5.08 -13.38
C GLY A 42 15.25 -4.26 -13.14
N PHE A 43 15.14 -3.05 -12.66
CA PHE A 43 16.29 -2.23 -12.32
C PHE A 43 16.59 -2.32 -10.80
N GLN A 44 17.36 -3.30 -10.41
CA GLN A 44 17.70 -3.57 -9.01
C GLN A 44 18.47 -2.44 -8.29
N LYS A 45 18.97 -1.46 -9.01
CA LYS A 45 19.80 -0.37 -8.47
C LYS A 45 19.16 1.01 -8.62
N GLU A 46 17.93 1.09 -9.10
CA GLU A 46 17.32 2.39 -9.32
C GLU A 46 16.86 3.05 -8.03
N ILE A 47 17.12 4.32 -7.98
CA ILE A 47 16.73 5.26 -6.93
C ILE A 47 15.21 5.45 -6.88
N ARG A 48 14.50 5.19 -7.99
CA ARG A 48 13.04 5.23 -8.09
C ARG A 48 12.51 3.81 -8.00
N ASP A 49 12.05 3.46 -6.83
CA ASP A 49 11.39 2.19 -6.59
C ASP A 49 9.87 2.38 -6.76
N SER A 50 9.40 2.34 -8.00
CA SER A 50 7.97 2.08 -8.20
C SER A 50 7.73 0.68 -7.66
N ARG A 51 7.14 0.58 -6.50
CA ARG A 51 6.87 -0.62 -5.75
C ARG A 51 6.64 -1.85 -6.65
N LYS A 52 7.17 -2.97 -6.25
CA LYS A 52 7.24 -4.23 -7.02
C LYS A 52 5.92 -4.71 -7.65
N HIS A 53 4.77 -4.25 -7.17
CA HIS A 53 3.46 -4.70 -7.63
C HIS A 53 2.62 -3.58 -8.26
N ILE A 54 3.26 -2.51 -8.76
CA ILE A 54 2.56 -1.38 -9.39
C ILE A 54 1.73 -1.79 -10.62
N TRP A 55 2.09 -2.87 -11.30
CA TRP A 55 1.35 -3.41 -12.44
C TRP A 55 -0.11 -3.75 -12.13
N ARG A 56 -0.47 -3.95 -10.85
CA ARG A 56 -1.86 -4.17 -10.44
C ARG A 56 -2.73 -2.93 -10.62
N TRP A 57 -2.15 -1.75 -10.56
CA TRP A 57 -2.85 -0.53 -10.94
C TRP A 57 -3.11 -0.47 -12.44
N ARG A 58 -2.18 -0.90 -13.29
CA ARG A 58 -2.41 -1.06 -14.73
C ARG A 58 -3.62 -1.97 -14.99
N ASP A 59 -3.65 -3.12 -14.34
CA ASP A 59 -4.74 -4.08 -14.52
C ASP A 59 -6.08 -3.48 -14.03
N TRP A 60 -6.08 -2.73 -12.93
CA TRP A 60 -7.25 -2.00 -12.47
C TRP A 60 -7.75 -0.96 -13.51
N ILE A 61 -6.85 -0.26 -14.20
CA ILE A 61 -7.22 0.67 -15.27
C ILE A 61 -7.94 -0.07 -16.41
N ILE A 62 -7.38 -1.20 -16.84
CA ILE A 62 -7.96 -2.04 -17.90
C ILE A 62 -9.34 -2.54 -17.48
N ASP A 63 -9.44 -3.11 -16.27
CA ASP A 63 -10.69 -3.63 -15.70
C ASP A 63 -11.75 -2.52 -15.60
N SER A 64 -11.38 -1.33 -15.15
CA SER A 64 -12.27 -0.19 -15.00
C SER A 64 -12.83 0.30 -16.34
N LEU A 65 -12.00 0.36 -17.37
CA LEU A 65 -12.43 0.74 -18.72
C LEU A 65 -13.34 -0.31 -19.37
N ASN A 66 -13.03 -1.61 -19.17
CA ASN A 66 -13.89 -2.69 -19.66
C ASN A 66 -15.24 -2.76 -18.93
N ALA A 67 -15.28 -2.31 -17.67
CA ALA A 67 -16.51 -2.21 -16.87
C ALA A 67 -17.27 -0.89 -17.09
N ASP A 68 -16.82 -0.04 -18.01
CA ASP A 68 -17.37 1.31 -18.23
C ASP A 68 -17.55 2.12 -16.93
N LYS A 69 -16.52 2.03 -16.04
CA LYS A 69 -16.53 2.73 -14.76
C LYS A 69 -16.47 4.24 -14.98
N GLY A 70 -17.37 4.99 -14.32
CA GLY A 70 -17.40 6.46 -14.40
C GLY A 70 -16.05 7.09 -14.02
N TYR A 71 -15.67 8.14 -14.75
CA TYR A 71 -14.38 8.81 -14.54
C TYR A 71 -14.24 9.43 -13.15
N ASP A 72 -15.32 10.01 -12.63
CA ASP A 72 -15.41 10.55 -11.27
C ASP A 72 -15.10 9.49 -10.21
N ARG A 73 -15.65 8.28 -10.39
CA ARG A 73 -15.37 7.14 -9.51
C ARG A 73 -13.91 6.67 -9.66
N MET A 74 -13.38 6.64 -10.89
CA MET A 74 -11.97 6.31 -11.12
C MET A 74 -11.05 7.29 -10.41
N LEU A 75 -11.33 8.59 -10.45
CA LEU A 75 -10.56 9.61 -9.73
C LEU A 75 -10.62 9.40 -8.21
N THR A 76 -11.82 9.18 -7.68
CA THR A 76 -12.02 8.94 -6.25
C THR A 76 -11.23 7.72 -5.79
N GLU A 77 -11.30 6.62 -6.53
CA GLU A 77 -10.56 5.40 -6.19
C GLU A 77 -9.03 5.58 -6.30
N MET A 78 -8.54 6.35 -7.27
CA MET A 78 -7.10 6.62 -7.41
C MET A 78 -6.53 7.50 -6.29
N LEU A 79 -7.33 8.43 -5.77
CA LEU A 79 -6.88 9.41 -4.78
C LEU A 79 -7.23 9.04 -3.33
N ALA A 80 -8.31 8.29 -3.12
CA ALA A 80 -8.90 8.09 -1.80
C ALA A 80 -9.62 6.72 -1.64
N ALA A 81 -9.24 5.66 -2.37
CA ALA A 81 -9.89 4.34 -2.18
C ALA A 81 -9.69 3.77 -0.79
N ASP A 82 -8.61 4.13 -0.12
CA ASP A 82 -8.33 3.73 1.26
C ASP A 82 -9.35 4.29 2.27
N GLU A 83 -9.97 5.43 1.96
CA GLU A 83 -11.06 6.02 2.74
C GLU A 83 -12.44 5.66 2.19
N ALA A 84 -12.63 5.75 0.87
CA ALA A 84 -13.93 5.56 0.21
C ALA A 84 -14.36 4.09 0.16
N ALA A 85 -13.40 3.15 0.06
CA ALA A 85 -13.65 1.73 -0.08
C ALA A 85 -12.58 0.87 0.61
N PRO A 86 -12.34 1.03 1.93
CA PRO A 86 -11.19 0.44 2.65
C PRO A 86 -11.17 -1.08 2.68
N ALA A 87 -12.31 -1.75 2.43
CA ALA A 87 -12.43 -3.20 2.36
C ALA A 87 -12.46 -3.76 0.92
N ASP A 88 -12.55 -2.91 -0.09
CA ASP A 88 -12.60 -3.33 -1.49
C ASP A 88 -11.17 -3.40 -2.06
N THR A 89 -10.62 -4.61 -2.11
CA THR A 89 -9.27 -4.84 -2.65
C THR A 89 -9.17 -4.50 -4.14
N ALA A 90 -10.27 -4.54 -4.89
CA ALA A 90 -10.28 -4.15 -6.30
C ALA A 90 -10.11 -2.62 -6.42
N ALA A 91 -10.88 -1.84 -5.64
CA ALA A 91 -10.76 -0.39 -5.60
C ALA A 91 -9.39 0.07 -5.05
N LEU A 92 -8.89 -0.59 -4.00
CA LEU A 92 -7.60 -0.26 -3.39
C LEU A 92 -6.41 -0.36 -4.36
N ARG A 93 -6.48 -1.21 -5.39
CA ARG A 93 -5.46 -1.26 -6.46
C ARG A 93 -5.30 0.08 -7.20
N ALA A 94 -6.34 0.90 -7.22
CA ALA A 94 -6.33 2.23 -7.86
C ALA A 94 -5.32 3.17 -7.19
N THR A 95 -5.08 3.05 -5.88
CA THR A 95 -4.13 3.91 -5.15
C THR A 95 -2.67 3.72 -5.60
N GLY A 96 -2.41 2.76 -6.49
CA GLY A 96 -1.18 2.68 -7.25
C GLY A 96 -0.81 3.98 -7.98
N PHE A 97 -1.80 4.82 -8.30
CA PHE A 97 -1.58 6.18 -8.78
C PHE A 97 -0.71 7.00 -7.82
N LEU A 98 -0.95 6.93 -6.54
CA LEU A 98 -0.16 7.62 -5.51
C LEU A 98 1.18 6.92 -5.25
N ALA A 99 1.23 5.59 -5.44
CA ALA A 99 2.43 4.80 -5.23
C ALA A 99 3.48 4.95 -6.34
N ARG A 100 3.05 5.39 -7.56
CA ARG A 100 3.99 5.57 -8.66
C ARG A 100 5.06 6.61 -8.31
N ASN A 101 6.26 6.42 -8.87
CA ASN A 101 7.40 7.33 -8.66
C ASN A 101 7.77 7.51 -7.17
N TRP A 102 7.41 6.55 -6.31
CA TRP A 102 7.88 6.59 -4.94
C TRP A 102 9.41 6.64 -4.91
N TYR A 103 9.96 7.56 -4.10
CA TYR A 103 11.39 7.79 -4.03
C TYR A 103 11.91 7.44 -2.63
N LYS A 104 12.69 6.37 -2.56
CA LYS A 104 13.16 5.76 -1.32
C LYS A 104 13.89 6.72 -0.38
N PHE A 105 14.64 7.67 -0.95
CA PHE A 105 15.53 8.55 -0.18
C PHE A 105 14.94 9.92 0.18
N SER A 106 13.78 10.26 -0.36
CA SER A 106 13.16 11.55 -0.06
C SER A 106 11.65 11.51 -0.25
N ARG A 107 10.95 11.56 0.88
CA ARG A 107 9.50 11.73 0.92
C ARG A 107 9.07 13.00 0.19
N ASN A 108 9.84 14.09 0.32
CA ASN A 108 9.53 15.36 -0.35
C ASN A 108 9.49 15.22 -1.86
N VAL A 109 10.45 14.52 -2.47
CA VAL A 109 10.46 14.26 -3.91
C VAL A 109 9.23 13.45 -4.33
N TRP A 110 8.81 12.47 -3.54
CA TRP A 110 7.61 11.71 -3.83
C TRP A 110 6.34 12.57 -3.75
N LEU A 111 6.17 13.37 -2.69
CA LEU A 111 5.04 14.28 -2.55
C LEU A 111 5.01 15.36 -3.65
N ASP A 112 6.16 15.91 -4.02
CA ASP A 112 6.27 16.85 -5.13
C ASP A 112 5.79 16.20 -6.45
N ASN A 113 6.15 14.94 -6.70
CA ASN A 113 5.63 14.18 -7.85
C ASN A 113 4.12 13.93 -7.78
N ILE A 114 3.56 13.66 -6.58
CA ILE A 114 2.11 13.51 -6.43
C ILE A 114 1.40 14.81 -6.80
N VAL A 115 1.83 15.94 -6.24
CA VAL A 115 1.25 17.27 -6.55
C VAL A 115 1.36 17.58 -8.03
N GLU A 116 2.55 17.41 -8.62
CA GLU A 116 2.79 17.70 -10.02
C GLU A 116 1.87 16.90 -10.94
N HIS A 117 1.81 15.59 -10.72
CA HIS A 117 1.08 14.71 -11.63
C HIS A 117 -0.43 14.75 -11.38
N SER A 118 -0.89 14.94 -10.15
CA SER A 118 -2.31 15.14 -9.87
C SER A 118 -2.82 16.43 -10.50
N SER A 119 -2.06 17.52 -10.37
CA SER A 119 -2.47 18.79 -10.98
C SER A 119 -2.47 18.75 -12.50
N LYS A 120 -1.46 18.14 -13.12
CA LYS A 120 -1.40 18.01 -14.59
C LYS A 120 -2.46 17.07 -15.14
N ALA A 121 -2.63 15.89 -14.53
CA ALA A 121 -3.52 14.86 -15.04
C ALA A 121 -5.01 15.17 -14.84
N PHE A 122 -5.36 15.79 -13.72
CA PHE A 122 -6.77 15.96 -13.33
C PHE A 122 -7.26 17.41 -13.44
N LEU A 123 -6.37 18.39 -13.27
CA LEU A 123 -6.73 19.80 -13.23
C LEU A 123 -6.23 20.58 -14.45
N GLY A 124 -5.36 19.99 -15.27
CA GLY A 124 -4.71 20.70 -16.38
C GLY A 124 -3.79 21.85 -15.95
N LEU A 125 -3.33 21.84 -14.68
CA LEU A 125 -2.51 22.88 -14.09
C LEU A 125 -1.04 22.45 -13.98
N THR A 126 -0.12 23.40 -14.22
CA THR A 126 1.32 23.21 -14.03
C THR A 126 1.74 23.85 -12.70
N MET A 127 1.70 23.09 -11.61
CA MET A 127 1.96 23.63 -10.27
C MET A 127 3.43 23.57 -9.84
N ASN A 128 4.31 22.89 -10.56
CA ASN A 128 5.70 22.69 -10.13
C ASN A 128 6.47 24.01 -9.90
N CYS A 129 6.26 25.04 -10.74
CA CYS A 129 6.91 26.34 -10.55
C CYS A 129 6.54 26.98 -9.22
N ALA A 130 5.30 26.74 -8.77
CA ALA A 130 4.78 27.28 -7.55
C ALA A 130 5.36 26.63 -6.27
N ARG A 131 6.18 25.58 -6.42
CA ARG A 131 6.92 24.96 -5.31
C ARG A 131 7.97 25.91 -4.68
N CYS A 132 8.59 26.77 -5.50
CA CYS A 132 9.68 27.64 -5.05
C CYS A 132 9.26 29.12 -4.95
N HIS A 133 8.34 29.56 -5.79
CA HIS A 133 7.84 30.94 -5.87
C HIS A 133 6.47 30.95 -6.53
N SER A 134 5.70 32.02 -6.43
CA SER A 134 4.43 32.14 -7.17
C SER A 134 4.64 31.92 -8.67
N HIS A 135 3.70 31.22 -9.32
CA HIS A 135 3.79 30.93 -10.75
C HIS A 135 3.92 32.22 -11.56
N LYS A 136 4.76 32.22 -12.60
CA LYS A 136 5.11 33.43 -13.34
C LYS A 136 3.92 33.99 -14.14
N TYR A 137 3.11 33.11 -14.72
CA TYR A 137 2.06 33.49 -15.65
C TYR A 137 0.65 33.22 -15.06
N ASP A 138 0.47 32.07 -14.43
CA ASP A 138 -0.82 31.66 -13.90
C ASP A 138 -1.03 32.19 -12.50
N PRO A 139 -2.29 32.49 -12.08
CA PRO A 139 -2.59 33.00 -10.74
C PRO A 139 -2.51 31.92 -9.67
N ILE A 140 -1.41 31.18 -9.63
CA ILE A 140 -1.09 30.12 -8.67
C ILE A 140 0.00 30.63 -7.76
N SER A 141 -0.32 30.84 -6.50
CA SER A 141 0.66 31.30 -5.51
C SER A 141 1.52 30.15 -4.97
N HIS A 142 2.67 30.50 -4.41
CA HIS A 142 3.52 29.57 -3.65
C HIS A 142 2.70 28.84 -2.56
N LYS A 143 1.79 29.56 -1.87
CA LYS A 143 0.90 28.99 -0.87
C LYS A 143 -0.08 27.97 -1.46
N ASP A 144 -0.65 28.20 -2.65
CA ASP A 144 -1.58 27.26 -3.30
C ASP A 144 -0.92 25.89 -3.54
N TYR A 145 0.38 25.86 -3.89
CA TYR A 145 1.13 24.62 -4.03
C TYR A 145 1.18 23.83 -2.72
N TYR A 146 1.54 24.47 -1.61
CA TYR A 146 1.62 23.78 -0.31
C TYR A 146 0.26 23.44 0.28
N GLN A 147 -0.78 24.18 -0.06
CA GLN A 147 -2.16 23.82 0.30
C GLN A 147 -2.61 22.54 -0.41
N LEU A 148 -2.29 22.39 -1.70
CA LEU A 148 -2.56 21.14 -2.42
C LEU A 148 -1.66 20.00 -1.90
N ARG A 149 -0.39 20.27 -1.62
CA ARG A 149 0.51 19.30 -1.02
C ARG A 149 0.00 18.79 0.33
N ALA A 150 -0.56 19.65 1.15
CA ALA A 150 -1.10 19.32 2.47
C ALA A 150 -2.21 18.26 2.43
N VAL A 151 -2.92 18.13 1.30
CA VAL A 151 -3.90 17.05 1.08
C VAL A 151 -3.23 15.67 1.10
N PHE A 152 -1.96 15.58 0.66
CA PHE A 152 -1.21 14.33 0.54
C PHE A 152 -0.17 14.11 1.64
N GLU A 153 -0.04 15.06 2.59
CA GLU A 153 1.04 15.01 3.59
C GLU A 153 0.95 13.80 4.52
N THR A 154 -0.26 13.29 4.77
CA THR A 154 -0.50 12.14 5.64
C THR A 154 -0.29 10.79 4.95
N HIS A 155 -0.23 10.78 3.62
CA HIS A 155 -0.13 9.54 2.84
C HIS A 155 1.19 8.81 3.05
N ASN A 156 1.09 7.50 3.12
CA ASN A 156 2.22 6.58 3.14
C ASN A 156 1.89 5.35 2.28
N LEU A 157 2.86 4.47 2.06
CA LEU A 157 2.69 3.26 1.25
C LEU A 157 2.94 2.02 2.07
N ARG A 158 2.14 0.99 1.83
CA ARG A 158 2.36 -0.35 2.37
C ARG A 158 1.99 -1.42 1.35
N ASP A 159 2.49 -2.62 1.58
CA ASP A 159 2.16 -3.80 0.81
C ASP A 159 1.11 -4.61 1.57
N ASP A 160 -0.08 -4.78 0.96
CA ASP A 160 -1.19 -5.55 1.52
C ASP A 160 -1.46 -6.81 0.70
N PRO A 161 -1.90 -7.91 1.32
CA PRO A 161 -2.31 -9.12 0.61
C PRO A 161 -3.61 -8.86 -0.18
N LEU A 162 -3.70 -9.46 -1.39
CA LEU A 162 -4.81 -9.23 -2.31
C LEU A 162 -6.01 -10.15 -2.13
N GLY A 163 -5.90 -11.22 -1.37
CA GLY A 163 -7.01 -12.15 -1.21
C GLY A 163 -6.75 -13.28 -0.23
N GLN A 164 -7.82 -14.02 0.05
CA GLN A 164 -7.81 -15.10 1.02
C GLN A 164 -7.06 -16.34 0.52
N THR A 165 -7.07 -16.60 -0.80
CA THR A 165 -6.57 -17.86 -1.37
C THR A 165 -5.14 -17.81 -1.87
N ASP A 166 -4.62 -16.63 -2.23
CA ASP A 166 -3.25 -16.46 -2.71
C ASP A 166 -2.47 -15.49 -1.82
N SER A 167 -1.83 -16.03 -0.82
CA SER A 167 -0.99 -15.27 0.11
C SER A 167 0.29 -14.70 -0.52
N SER A 168 0.61 -15.09 -1.76
CA SER A 168 1.72 -14.52 -2.53
C SER A 168 1.28 -13.30 -3.34
N ALA A 169 -0.03 -13.12 -3.52
CA ALA A 169 -0.59 -12.00 -4.23
C ALA A 169 -0.59 -10.75 -3.33
N ILE A 170 0.33 -9.84 -3.60
CA ILE A 170 0.53 -8.59 -2.86
C ILE A 170 0.18 -7.41 -3.77
N MET A 171 -0.40 -6.35 -3.22
CA MET A 171 -0.54 -5.05 -3.86
C MET A 171 0.14 -3.96 -3.05
N VAL A 172 0.68 -2.96 -3.73
CA VAL A 172 1.04 -1.71 -3.09
C VAL A 172 -0.20 -0.82 -3.02
N ARG A 173 -0.42 -0.19 -1.87
CA ARG A 173 -1.49 0.80 -1.71
C ARG A 173 -1.03 2.00 -0.88
N ALA A 174 -1.67 3.14 -1.13
CA ALA A 174 -1.58 4.29 -0.25
C ALA A 174 -2.51 4.11 0.96
N PHE A 175 -2.16 4.75 2.07
CA PHE A 175 -2.98 4.85 3.28
C PHE A 175 -2.52 6.06 4.09
N ASP A 176 -3.39 6.62 4.92
CA ASP A 176 -3.00 7.66 5.87
C ASP A 176 -2.31 7.05 7.09
N SER A 177 -1.07 7.46 7.32
CA SER A 177 -0.26 6.93 8.44
C SER A 177 -0.35 7.77 9.70
N GLU A 178 -0.43 9.10 9.56
CA GLU A 178 -0.44 10.05 10.66
C GLU A 178 -1.35 11.24 10.33
N ALA A 179 -2.53 11.28 10.91
CA ALA A 179 -3.55 12.29 10.64
C ALA A 179 -3.15 13.73 11.01
N ALA A 180 -2.03 13.94 11.68
CA ALA A 180 -1.62 15.26 12.22
C ALA A 180 -0.26 15.74 11.72
N THR A 181 0.27 15.19 10.62
CA THR A 181 1.55 15.68 10.07
C THR A 181 1.37 17.09 9.49
N PRO A 182 2.01 18.12 10.06
CA PRO A 182 1.86 19.49 9.57
C PRO A 182 2.64 19.69 8.27
N THR A 183 2.04 20.38 7.32
CA THR A 183 2.71 20.88 6.11
C THR A 183 3.23 22.29 6.37
N TYR A 184 4.45 22.55 5.93
CA TYR A 184 5.06 23.89 5.98
C TYR A 184 5.43 24.35 4.59
N LEU A 185 5.43 25.68 4.42
CA LEU A 185 5.98 26.32 3.23
C LEU A 185 7.51 26.21 3.26
N PHE A 186 8.13 25.77 2.19
CA PHE A 186 9.59 25.75 2.08
C PHE A 186 10.11 27.02 1.41
N ILE A 187 10.93 27.78 2.10
CA ILE A 187 11.52 29.03 1.56
C ILE A 187 12.32 28.70 0.30
N ASN A 188 11.95 29.31 -0.82
CA ASN A 188 12.53 29.02 -2.15
C ASN A 188 12.46 27.54 -2.55
N GLY A 189 11.54 26.75 -1.97
CA GLY A 189 11.42 25.34 -2.20
C GLY A 189 12.50 24.47 -1.54
N ASP A 190 13.34 25.05 -0.66
CA ASP A 190 14.35 24.30 0.08
C ASP A 190 13.72 23.55 1.26
N VAL A 191 13.71 22.22 1.18
CA VAL A 191 13.15 21.33 2.22
C VAL A 191 13.83 21.47 3.59
N ASN A 192 15.05 22.00 3.64
CA ASN A 192 15.78 22.25 4.87
C ASN A 192 15.44 23.60 5.51
N GLN A 193 14.65 24.43 4.83
CA GLN A 193 14.22 25.73 5.29
C GLN A 193 12.68 25.85 5.34
N PRO A 194 12.00 25.01 6.17
CA PRO A 194 10.56 25.14 6.36
C PRO A 194 10.24 26.41 7.17
N ASP A 195 9.27 27.19 6.69
CA ASP A 195 8.66 28.25 7.49
C ASP A 195 7.71 27.60 8.52
N LYS A 196 8.19 27.46 9.75
CA LYS A 196 7.47 26.76 10.83
C LYS A 196 6.50 27.66 11.60
N ASP A 197 6.48 28.96 11.33
CA ASP A 197 5.65 29.89 12.07
C ASP A 197 4.15 29.65 11.79
N ILE A 198 3.81 29.26 10.56
CA ILE A 198 2.42 29.03 10.16
C ILE A 198 2.29 27.69 9.42
N PRO A 199 1.69 26.65 10.04
CA PRO A 199 1.36 25.41 9.35
C PRO A 199 0.33 25.68 8.26
N ILE A 200 0.57 25.08 7.08
CA ILE A 200 -0.30 25.19 5.91
C ILE A 200 -1.42 24.17 6.03
N GLN A 201 -2.66 24.64 5.96
CA GLN A 201 -3.84 23.78 5.93
C GLN A 201 -4.17 23.34 4.50
N PRO A 202 -4.72 22.14 4.29
CA PRO A 202 -5.19 21.70 2.99
C PRO A 202 -6.25 22.66 2.45
N ALA A 203 -6.15 23.02 1.17
CA ALA A 203 -7.16 23.81 0.49
C ALA A 203 -7.13 23.56 -1.03
N VAL A 204 -8.22 23.94 -1.68
CA VAL A 204 -8.29 23.97 -3.16
C VAL A 204 -7.48 25.16 -3.65
N PRO A 205 -6.62 25.02 -4.68
CA PRO A 205 -5.94 26.15 -5.32
C PRO A 205 -6.92 27.25 -5.73
N ARG A 206 -6.61 28.50 -5.45
CA ARG A 206 -7.53 29.64 -5.67
C ARG A 206 -8.04 29.77 -7.10
N ILE A 207 -7.23 29.39 -8.08
CA ILE A 207 -7.59 29.41 -9.51
C ILE A 207 -8.82 28.55 -9.83
N LEU A 208 -9.07 27.50 -9.05
CA LEU A 208 -10.21 26.60 -9.23
C LEU A 208 -11.48 27.11 -8.52
N GLY A 209 -11.32 28.06 -7.59
CA GLY A 209 -12.42 28.49 -6.73
C GLY A 209 -12.90 27.41 -5.76
N GLY A 210 -13.93 27.72 -5.00
CA GLY A 210 -14.54 26.80 -4.05
C GLY A 210 -13.81 26.72 -2.70
N LYS A 211 -14.32 25.85 -1.84
CA LYS A 211 -13.76 25.58 -0.50
C LYS A 211 -13.64 24.07 -0.32
N LEU A 212 -12.52 23.62 0.20
CA LEU A 212 -12.34 22.24 0.61
C LEU A 212 -13.20 21.98 1.86
N LYS A 213 -14.06 20.97 1.79
CA LYS A 213 -14.79 20.45 2.94
C LYS A 213 -14.08 19.16 3.38
N ILE A 214 -13.48 19.19 4.56
CA ILE A 214 -12.80 18.03 5.13
C ILE A 214 -13.79 17.36 6.08
N GLU A 215 -14.06 16.08 5.85
CA GLU A 215 -14.92 15.26 6.71
C GLU A 215 -14.09 14.10 7.27
N THR A 216 -14.23 13.83 8.56
CA THR A 216 -13.56 12.68 9.17
C THR A 216 -14.30 11.40 8.80
N VAL A 217 -13.61 10.47 8.15
CA VAL A 217 -14.12 9.15 7.81
C VAL A 217 -13.76 8.15 8.92
N LYS A 218 -14.77 7.42 9.43
CA LYS A 218 -14.53 6.33 10.38
C LYS A 218 -14.15 5.07 9.61
N LEU A 219 -12.90 4.73 9.64
CA LEU A 219 -12.39 3.53 8.98
C LEU A 219 -12.44 2.32 9.93
N PRO A 220 -12.66 1.09 9.40
CA PRO A 220 -12.58 -0.13 10.20
C PRO A 220 -11.13 -0.35 10.68
N PRO A 221 -10.92 -1.01 11.84
CA PRO A 221 -9.57 -1.27 12.35
C PRO A 221 -8.64 -1.99 11.35
N SER A 222 -9.19 -2.83 10.48
CA SER A 222 -8.44 -3.52 9.42
C SER A 222 -7.85 -2.57 8.35
N ALA A 223 -8.36 -1.35 8.23
CA ALA A 223 -7.80 -0.33 7.36
C ALA A 223 -6.44 0.18 7.88
N TYR A 224 -6.30 0.29 9.20
CA TYR A 224 -5.06 0.74 9.85
C TYR A 224 -4.10 -0.41 10.16
N TYR A 225 -4.64 -1.56 10.59
CA TYR A 225 -3.87 -2.71 11.06
C TYR A 225 -3.97 -3.87 10.06
N PRO A 226 -2.97 -4.08 9.19
CA PRO A 226 -2.98 -5.18 8.22
C PRO A 226 -3.16 -6.56 8.85
N ALA A 227 -2.71 -6.73 10.10
CA ALA A 227 -2.87 -7.97 10.85
C ALA A 227 -4.35 -8.34 11.12
N LEU A 228 -5.25 -7.35 11.10
CA LEU A 228 -6.69 -7.57 11.27
C LEU A 228 -7.42 -7.86 9.96
N GLN A 229 -6.73 -7.83 8.83
CA GLN A 229 -7.34 -8.20 7.56
C GLN A 229 -7.60 -9.71 7.53
N PRO A 230 -8.77 -10.17 7.08
CA PRO A 230 -9.12 -11.60 7.06
C PRO A 230 -8.07 -12.47 6.38
N ALA A 231 -7.55 -12.04 5.23
CA ALA A 231 -6.51 -12.76 4.49
C ALA A 231 -5.19 -12.91 5.29
N THR A 232 -4.82 -11.90 6.08
CA THR A 232 -3.61 -11.95 6.92
C THR A 232 -3.79 -12.91 8.09
N GLN A 233 -4.98 -12.87 8.72
CA GLN A 233 -5.33 -13.76 9.83
C GLN A 233 -5.37 -15.22 9.39
N GLU A 234 -6.03 -15.51 8.27
CA GLU A 234 -6.11 -16.86 7.71
C GLU A 234 -4.71 -17.43 7.39
N LYS A 235 -3.84 -16.61 6.81
CA LYS A 235 -2.45 -16.99 6.55
C LYS A 235 -1.67 -17.28 7.83
N ALA A 236 -1.84 -16.45 8.86
CA ALA A 236 -1.19 -16.65 10.16
C ALA A 236 -1.67 -17.95 10.82
N LEU A 237 -2.99 -18.20 10.80
CA LEU A 237 -3.58 -19.44 11.32
C LEU A 237 -3.04 -20.67 10.57
N ALA A 238 -3.05 -20.65 9.24
CA ALA A 238 -2.54 -21.76 8.44
C ALA A 238 -1.03 -22.04 8.69
N ALA A 239 -0.23 -20.99 8.89
CA ALA A 239 1.19 -21.12 9.23
C ALA A 239 1.35 -21.76 10.62
N THR A 240 0.60 -21.29 11.62
CA THR A 240 0.61 -21.83 12.99
C THR A 240 0.15 -23.28 13.03
N ASP A 241 -0.91 -23.64 12.31
CA ASP A 241 -1.38 -25.04 12.19
C ASP A 241 -0.31 -25.96 11.60
N LYS A 242 0.45 -25.46 10.61
CA LYS A 242 1.57 -26.21 10.03
C LYS A 242 2.68 -26.44 11.06
N GLU A 243 3.00 -25.43 11.86
CA GLU A 243 4.00 -25.55 12.93
C GLU A 243 3.54 -26.49 14.04
N ILE A 244 2.26 -26.43 14.45
CA ILE A 244 1.66 -27.34 15.41
C ILE A 244 1.75 -28.79 14.92
N LYS A 245 1.35 -29.05 13.66
CA LYS A 245 1.46 -30.38 13.06
C LYS A 245 2.89 -30.89 13.05
N LYS A 246 3.86 -30.03 12.72
CA LYS A 246 5.28 -30.36 12.73
C LYS A 246 5.79 -30.67 14.15
N ALA A 247 5.37 -29.87 15.13
CA ALA A 247 5.72 -30.10 16.53
C ALA A 247 5.12 -31.44 17.04
N HIS A 248 3.84 -31.70 16.78
CA HIS A 248 3.20 -32.98 17.11
C HIS A 248 3.90 -34.18 16.50
N SER A 249 4.30 -34.08 15.21
CA SER A 249 5.02 -35.19 14.56
C SER A 249 6.42 -35.43 15.14
N ALA A 250 7.01 -34.45 15.80
CA ALA A 250 8.31 -34.55 16.44
C ALA A 250 8.25 -35.11 17.89
N ILE A 251 7.09 -35.04 18.54
CA ILE A 251 6.88 -35.50 19.92
C ILE A 251 7.07 -37.01 20.03
N GLN A 252 6.38 -37.81 19.23
CA GLN A 252 6.47 -39.28 19.31
C GLN A 252 7.87 -39.83 19.13
N PRO A 253 8.68 -39.39 18.15
CA PRO A 253 10.08 -39.79 18.04
C PRO A 253 10.93 -39.35 19.23
N ALA A 254 10.68 -38.17 19.80
CA ALA A 254 11.40 -37.65 20.96
C ALA A 254 11.07 -38.47 22.24
N GLU A 255 9.79 -38.81 22.45
CA GLU A 255 9.36 -39.70 23.54
C GLU A 255 10.00 -41.09 23.42
N GLY A 256 9.98 -41.68 22.21
CA GLY A 256 10.65 -42.94 21.96
C GLY A 256 12.16 -42.91 22.23
N ASN A 257 12.82 -41.80 21.88
CA ASN A 257 14.25 -41.62 22.21
C ASN A 257 14.50 -41.45 23.73
N LEU A 258 13.61 -40.73 24.40
CA LEU A 258 13.66 -40.56 25.85
C LEU A 258 13.52 -41.89 26.57
N GLU A 259 12.58 -42.74 26.20
CA GLU A 259 12.38 -44.07 26.77
C GLU A 259 13.60 -44.97 26.53
N LYS A 260 14.19 -44.96 25.36
CA LYS A 260 15.44 -45.67 25.07
C LYS A 260 16.60 -45.16 25.95
N ALA A 261 16.70 -43.85 26.10
CA ALA A 261 17.73 -43.26 26.95
C ALA A 261 17.54 -43.62 28.45
N LYS A 262 16.33 -43.61 28.96
CA LYS A 262 15.99 -44.06 30.30
C LYS A 262 16.35 -45.53 30.54
N LEU A 263 16.00 -46.39 29.57
CA LEU A 263 16.33 -47.81 29.63
C LEU A 263 17.84 -48.04 29.62
N THR A 264 18.58 -47.23 28.86
CA THR A 264 20.06 -47.31 28.85
C THR A 264 20.63 -46.84 30.18
N LEU A 265 20.15 -45.75 30.74
CA LEU A 265 20.59 -45.21 32.01
C LEU A 265 20.33 -46.20 33.15
N SER A 266 19.19 -46.88 33.17
CA SER A 266 18.85 -47.87 34.19
C SER A 266 19.83 -49.05 34.23
N LYS A 267 20.48 -49.36 33.12
CA LYS A 267 21.55 -50.41 33.05
C LYS A 267 22.85 -49.98 33.65
N PHE A 268 23.10 -48.68 33.78
CA PHE A 268 24.34 -48.10 34.31
C PHE A 268 24.20 -47.58 35.75
N THR A 269 22.99 -47.64 36.35
CA THR A 269 22.82 -47.22 37.75
C THR A 269 23.35 -48.32 38.65
N PRO A 270 24.44 -48.10 39.38
CA PRO A 270 24.93 -49.08 40.35
C PRO A 270 23.90 -49.25 41.47
N ALA A 271 23.80 -50.50 42.01
CA ALA A 271 22.95 -50.81 43.14
C ALA A 271 23.23 -49.84 44.32
N PRO A 272 22.22 -49.42 45.10
CA PRO A 272 22.37 -48.41 46.13
C PRO A 272 23.30 -48.95 47.21
N THR A 273 24.55 -48.49 47.21
CA THR A 273 25.46 -48.65 48.38
C THR A 273 24.94 -47.76 49.49
N GLY A 274 24.32 -48.36 50.49
CA GLY A 274 23.81 -47.65 51.65
C GLY A 274 24.89 -46.89 52.39
N LYS A 275 24.93 -45.58 52.19
CA LYS A 275 25.50 -44.63 53.15
C LYS A 275 24.54 -43.49 53.33
N LYS A 276 23.94 -43.41 54.52
CA LYS A 276 23.19 -42.21 54.95
C LYS A 276 24.15 -41.01 54.89
N VAL A 277 23.83 -40.05 54.08
CA VAL A 277 24.42 -38.70 54.14
C VAL A 277 23.46 -37.86 54.94
N THR A 278 23.95 -37.35 56.08
CA THR A 278 23.20 -36.42 56.93
C THR A 278 23.05 -35.08 56.21
N ASP A 279 21.82 -34.60 56.15
CA ASP A 279 21.43 -33.27 55.65
C ASP A 279 22.16 -32.15 56.38
N SER A 280 22.88 -31.32 55.66
CA SER A 280 23.21 -29.95 56.08
C SER A 280 22.49 -28.96 55.18
N ASN A 281 21.48 -28.38 55.79
CA ASN A 281 20.59 -27.37 55.30
C ASN A 281 21.36 -26.08 54.94
N SER A 282 21.37 -25.67 53.69
CA SER A 282 21.61 -24.27 53.32
C SER A 282 20.72 -23.87 52.13
N LYS A 283 19.70 -23.11 52.48
CA LYS A 283 18.82 -22.41 51.51
C LYS A 283 19.62 -21.42 50.66
N PRO A 284 19.43 -21.35 49.36
CA PRO A 284 19.88 -20.21 48.56
C PRO A 284 18.85 -19.07 48.66
N SER A 285 19.38 -17.87 48.89
CA SER A 285 18.58 -16.60 48.87
C SER A 285 18.15 -16.24 47.45
N PRO A 286 16.97 -15.59 47.28
CA PRO A 286 16.48 -15.14 45.99
C PRO A 286 17.21 -13.90 45.49
N PRO A 287 17.33 -13.66 44.19
CA PRO A 287 17.89 -12.44 43.63
C PRO A 287 16.95 -11.27 43.87
N GLN A 288 17.52 -10.14 44.27
CA GLN A 288 16.83 -8.86 44.41
C GLN A 288 16.74 -8.10 43.05
N PRO A 289 15.82 -7.11 42.93
CA PRO A 289 15.28 -6.55 41.71
C PRO A 289 16.25 -5.73 40.86
#